data_a70ac11bb3caeb84c55566dda887832a
#
_entry.id   a70ac11bb3caeb84c55566dda887832a
#
_cell.length_a   1.000
_cell.length_b   1.000
_cell.length_c   1.000
_cell.angle_alpha   90.00
_cell.angle_beta   90.00
_cell.angle_gamma   90.00
#
_symmetry.space_group_name_H-M   'P 1'
#
loop_
_entity.id
_entity.type
_entity.pdbx_description
1 polymer ?
#
loop_
_entity_poly.entity_id
_entity_poly.type
_entity_poly.pdbx_seq_one_letter_code
_entity_poly.pdbx_strand_id
1 'polypeptide(L)'
;MRVEALKKPFNASFEHLASDKSISHRCAIFSLLSSEPSVIENYLEAEDTLNTLKIIQALGANVRWDKNKITITPAKEIKSTKAKVLDCGNSGTAIRLLMGFLASKQGEFILDGDEYLRKRPMRRVVEPLEKIGAVFEGKDKANFAPIKVKGKKLEFFSYDSPIASAQVKTAMILAGLNGKGCKISEPSLSRDHSEKMLSAMGASLSVDESKDGKIKIEVSPLKSPLKPINMAVPNDPSSCFFYALAAAIIPNSSVEIKNMLLNKTRIEAFKVLSRMGAKIEYKPKSGGYDDTGDVKISYNGRLKAVDVSENIAWLIDEAPALAIAFACADGTSTLKNAKELRVKECDRIAVTVSALRACGIEASELEDGFKITGGVAKSASIDSHGDHRIAMSFAVLGLLCGMKISKSEFIATSFPNFTKCLESLGAVVNE
;
A
#
# COMPACT_ATOMS: atom_id res chain seq x y z
N MET A 1 -15.30 -13.63 10.16
CA MET A 1 -14.71 -13.10 11.42
C MET A 1 -15.78 -12.39 12.25
N ARG A 2 -15.81 -12.64 13.55
CA ARG A 2 -16.67 -11.92 14.50
C ARG A 2 -15.79 -11.26 15.56
N VAL A 3 -15.94 -9.97 15.76
CA VAL A 3 -15.24 -9.18 16.79
C VAL A 3 -16.24 -8.79 17.86
N GLU A 4 -15.93 -9.04 19.12
CA GLU A 4 -16.76 -8.61 20.25
C GLU A 4 -16.30 -7.23 20.76
N ALA A 5 -17.24 -6.47 21.33
CA ALA A 5 -16.91 -5.19 21.94
C ALA A 5 -15.94 -5.39 23.11
N LEU A 6 -14.93 -4.53 23.21
CA LEU A 6 -13.98 -4.56 24.31
C LEU A 6 -14.66 -4.22 25.65
N LYS A 7 -14.33 -4.99 26.66
CA LYS A 7 -14.86 -4.79 28.02
C LYS A 7 -14.01 -3.82 28.85
N LYS A 8 -12.77 -3.58 28.46
CA LYS A 8 -11.79 -2.76 29.20
C LYS A 8 -10.91 -1.98 28.24
N PRO A 9 -10.38 -0.81 28.64
CA PRO A 9 -9.36 -0.11 27.88
C PRO A 9 -8.07 -0.93 27.81
N PHE A 10 -7.20 -0.58 26.86
CA PHE A 10 -5.91 -1.22 26.68
C PHE A 10 -4.75 -0.22 26.68
N ASN A 11 -3.58 -0.70 27.10
CA ASN A 11 -2.30 -0.03 26.92
C ASN A 11 -1.35 -1.05 26.33
N ALA A 12 -1.06 -0.92 25.04
CA ALA A 12 -0.26 -1.90 24.30
C ALA A 12 1.01 -1.27 23.74
N SER A 13 2.04 -2.10 23.57
CA SER A 13 3.27 -1.72 22.90
C SER A 13 3.62 -2.82 21.89
N PHE A 14 3.93 -2.43 20.65
CA PHE A 14 4.29 -3.33 19.58
C PHE A 14 5.68 -3.02 19.06
N GLU A 15 6.60 -3.95 19.21
CA GLU A 15 7.91 -3.90 18.54
C GLU A 15 7.74 -4.15 17.04
N HIS A 16 6.86 -5.07 16.67
CA HIS A 16 6.62 -5.47 15.31
C HIS A 16 5.13 -5.80 15.11
N LEU A 17 4.42 -4.99 14.31
CA LEU A 17 3.02 -5.24 13.92
C LEU A 17 2.96 -5.93 12.56
N ALA A 18 3.28 -5.17 11.51
CA ALA A 18 3.38 -5.65 10.15
C ALA A 18 4.39 -4.81 9.39
N SER A 19 5.33 -5.44 8.74
CA SER A 19 6.32 -4.78 7.88
C SER A 19 5.66 -4.06 6.70
N ASP A 20 6.27 -2.99 6.22
CA ASP A 20 5.71 -2.21 5.11
C ASP A 20 5.61 -3.04 3.82
N LYS A 21 4.36 -3.21 3.35
CA LYS A 21 4.03 -3.98 2.14
C LYS A 21 4.68 -3.38 0.89
N SER A 22 4.63 -2.06 0.75
CA SER A 22 5.15 -1.35 -0.42
C SER A 22 6.67 -1.44 -0.50
N ILE A 23 7.37 -1.38 0.64
CA ILE A 23 8.81 -1.57 0.73
C ILE A 23 9.17 -3.04 0.46
N SER A 24 8.45 -4.01 1.04
CA SER A 24 8.70 -5.44 0.81
C SER A 24 8.60 -5.83 -0.66
N HIS A 25 7.57 -5.38 -1.40
CA HIS A 25 7.49 -5.58 -2.85
C HIS A 25 8.71 -5.01 -3.58
N ARG A 26 9.14 -3.80 -3.18
CA ARG A 26 10.30 -3.14 -3.79
C ARG A 26 11.59 -3.84 -3.46
N CYS A 27 11.77 -4.30 -2.24
CA CYS A 27 12.93 -5.12 -1.87
C CYS A 27 13.06 -6.34 -2.79
N ALA A 28 11.96 -7.07 -3.04
CA ALA A 28 11.97 -8.22 -3.92
C ALA A 28 12.32 -7.85 -5.37
N ILE A 29 11.61 -6.86 -5.94
CA ILE A 29 11.77 -6.50 -7.37
C ILE A 29 13.11 -5.77 -7.61
N PHE A 30 13.50 -4.84 -6.73
CA PHE A 30 14.72 -4.05 -6.92
C PHE A 30 15.99 -4.86 -6.66
N SER A 31 15.95 -5.92 -5.85
CA SER A 31 17.05 -6.88 -5.74
C SER A 31 17.46 -7.48 -7.09
N LEU A 32 16.55 -7.55 -8.06
CA LEU A 32 16.87 -8.00 -9.44
C LEU A 32 17.71 -6.98 -10.25
N LEU A 33 17.89 -5.77 -9.74
CA LEU A 33 18.73 -4.73 -10.37
C LEU A 33 20.18 -4.76 -9.86
N SER A 34 20.49 -5.60 -8.85
CA SER A 34 21.83 -5.81 -8.31
C SER A 34 22.51 -7.02 -8.97
N SER A 35 23.83 -7.12 -8.86
CA SER A 35 24.60 -8.33 -9.16
C SER A 35 24.95 -9.16 -7.91
N GLU A 36 24.75 -8.58 -6.71
CA GLU A 36 25.08 -9.17 -5.43
C GLU A 36 23.84 -9.51 -4.62
N PRO A 37 23.92 -10.45 -3.67
CA PRO A 37 22.79 -10.81 -2.82
C PRO A 37 22.34 -9.64 -1.95
N SER A 38 21.03 -9.39 -1.91
CA SER A 38 20.38 -8.46 -0.99
C SER A 38 19.94 -9.20 0.28
N VAL A 39 20.10 -8.55 1.45
CA VAL A 39 19.70 -9.10 2.75
C VAL A 39 18.60 -8.20 3.34
N ILE A 40 17.42 -8.76 3.52
CA ILE A 40 16.25 -8.04 4.02
C ILE A 40 15.76 -8.70 5.31
N GLU A 41 15.75 -7.94 6.39
CA GLU A 41 15.17 -8.35 7.67
C GLU A 41 13.70 -7.91 7.73
N ASN A 42 12.88 -8.66 8.43
CA ASN A 42 11.45 -8.35 8.62
C ASN A 42 10.71 -8.16 7.29
N TYR A 43 11.01 -8.97 6.27
CA TYR A 43 10.23 -8.98 5.05
C TYR A 43 8.78 -9.34 5.38
N LEU A 44 7.80 -8.63 4.81
CA LEU A 44 6.40 -8.93 5.08
C LEU A 44 6.02 -10.31 4.50
N GLU A 45 5.59 -11.22 5.37
CA GLU A 45 5.13 -12.57 5.01
C GLU A 45 3.62 -12.61 4.77
N ALA A 46 3.12 -11.71 3.92
CA ALA A 46 1.72 -11.68 3.48
C ALA A 46 1.59 -12.25 2.07
N GLU A 47 0.39 -12.70 1.70
CA GLU A 47 0.15 -13.37 0.40
C GLU A 47 0.66 -12.55 -0.78
N ASP A 48 0.37 -11.24 -0.82
CA ASP A 48 0.79 -10.33 -1.89
C ASP A 48 2.32 -10.33 -2.07
N THR A 49 3.06 -10.23 -0.97
CA THR A 49 4.52 -10.11 -0.98
C THR A 49 5.21 -11.45 -1.18
N LEU A 50 4.63 -12.54 -0.64
CA LEU A 50 5.09 -13.91 -0.89
C LEU A 50 4.91 -14.29 -2.37
N ASN A 51 3.80 -13.89 -3.01
CA ASN A 51 3.61 -14.09 -4.45
C ASN A 51 4.68 -13.33 -5.25
N THR A 52 5.06 -12.11 -4.82
CA THR A 52 6.17 -11.40 -5.47
C THR A 52 7.50 -12.15 -5.35
N LEU A 53 7.80 -12.77 -4.19
CA LEU A 53 8.99 -13.63 -4.06
C LEU A 53 8.93 -14.85 -4.99
N LYS A 54 7.78 -15.50 -5.11
CA LYS A 54 7.59 -16.63 -6.05
C LYS A 54 7.82 -16.17 -7.51
N ILE A 55 7.36 -14.98 -7.87
CA ILE A 55 7.57 -14.41 -9.21
C ILE A 55 9.06 -14.19 -9.46
N ILE A 56 9.80 -13.54 -8.57
CA ILE A 56 11.23 -13.30 -8.78
C ILE A 56 12.02 -14.62 -8.82
N GLN A 57 11.61 -15.64 -8.06
CA GLN A 57 12.18 -16.98 -8.17
C GLN A 57 11.87 -17.61 -9.54
N ALA A 58 10.65 -17.46 -10.05
CA ALA A 58 10.30 -17.92 -11.40
C ALA A 58 11.10 -17.18 -12.50
N LEU A 59 11.55 -15.95 -12.23
CA LEU A 59 12.45 -15.17 -13.07
C LEU A 59 13.94 -15.53 -12.87
N GLY A 60 14.24 -16.50 -12.01
CA GLY A 60 15.59 -17.07 -11.84
C GLY A 60 16.36 -16.58 -10.62
N ALA A 61 15.78 -15.72 -9.77
CA ALA A 61 16.39 -15.36 -8.50
C ALA A 61 16.36 -16.53 -7.50
N ASN A 62 17.34 -16.55 -6.58
CA ASN A 62 17.33 -17.49 -5.46
C ASN A 62 16.94 -16.75 -4.19
N VAL A 63 15.96 -17.27 -3.46
CA VAL A 63 15.48 -16.72 -2.17
C VAL A 63 15.73 -17.74 -1.07
N ARG A 64 16.49 -17.34 -0.05
CA ARG A 64 16.76 -18.15 1.14
C ARG A 64 16.25 -17.46 2.37
N TRP A 65 15.55 -18.19 3.23
CA TRP A 65 15.09 -17.74 4.52
C TRP A 65 16.05 -18.18 5.62
N ASP A 66 16.32 -17.26 6.54
CA ASP A 66 16.99 -17.53 7.81
C ASP A 66 16.30 -16.73 8.91
N LYS A 67 15.39 -17.38 9.63
CA LYS A 67 14.52 -16.75 10.66
C LYS A 67 13.74 -15.57 10.07
N ASN A 68 13.99 -14.36 10.59
CA ASN A 68 13.35 -13.10 10.15
C ASN A 68 14.09 -12.43 8.98
N LYS A 69 15.09 -13.09 8.39
CA LYS A 69 15.88 -12.55 7.27
C LYS A 69 15.62 -13.34 6.00
N ILE A 70 15.57 -12.64 4.88
CA ILE A 70 15.67 -13.26 3.57
C ILE A 70 16.91 -12.76 2.85
N THR A 71 17.57 -13.67 2.13
CA THR A 71 18.64 -13.34 1.20
C THR A 71 18.13 -13.58 -0.21
N ILE A 72 18.14 -12.54 -1.04
CA ILE A 72 17.72 -12.60 -2.44
C ILE A 72 18.96 -12.47 -3.31
N THR A 73 19.36 -13.57 -3.96
CA THR A 73 20.42 -13.57 -4.96
C THR A 73 19.81 -13.38 -6.33
N PRO A 74 20.12 -12.30 -7.05
CA PRO A 74 19.51 -12.01 -8.36
C PRO A 74 19.90 -13.06 -9.40
N ALA A 75 19.05 -13.24 -10.40
CA ALA A 75 19.38 -14.05 -11.58
C ALA A 75 20.47 -13.36 -12.39
N LYS A 76 21.42 -14.14 -12.94
CA LYS A 76 22.42 -13.62 -13.90
C LYS A 76 21.77 -13.06 -15.16
N GLU A 77 20.66 -13.67 -15.57
CA GLU A 77 19.86 -13.26 -16.73
C GLU A 77 18.39 -13.56 -16.43
N ILE A 78 17.50 -12.61 -16.71
CA ILE A 78 16.07 -12.82 -16.62
C ILE A 78 15.58 -13.41 -17.93
N LYS A 79 15.10 -14.65 -17.86
CA LYS A 79 14.65 -15.41 -19.00
C LYS A 79 13.13 -15.36 -19.14
N SER A 80 12.67 -15.46 -20.40
CA SER A 80 11.27 -15.65 -20.72
C SER A 80 10.70 -16.88 -20.00
N THR A 81 9.53 -16.71 -19.44
CA THR A 81 8.77 -17.78 -18.76
C THR A 81 7.75 -18.39 -19.72
N LYS A 82 8.13 -18.72 -20.97
CA LYS A 82 7.16 -19.30 -21.93
C LYS A 82 6.27 -20.33 -21.26
N ALA A 83 4.97 -20.17 -21.46
CA ALA A 83 3.92 -21.04 -20.89
C ALA A 83 3.76 -21.01 -19.35
N LYS A 84 4.49 -20.14 -18.60
CA LYS A 84 4.30 -20.01 -17.15
C LYS A 84 3.70 -18.67 -16.80
N VAL A 85 2.58 -18.71 -16.09
CA VAL A 85 1.95 -17.51 -15.53
C VAL A 85 2.71 -17.05 -14.30
N LEU A 86 2.99 -15.77 -14.20
CA LEU A 86 3.53 -15.09 -13.04
C LEU A 86 2.35 -14.57 -12.21
N ASP A 87 1.97 -15.35 -11.20
CA ASP A 87 0.78 -15.09 -10.39
C ASP A 87 1.03 -14.00 -9.37
N CYS A 88 0.38 -12.86 -9.55
CA CYS A 88 0.42 -11.71 -8.64
C CYS A 88 -0.60 -11.80 -7.49
N GLY A 89 -1.43 -12.84 -7.43
CA GLY A 89 -2.52 -12.96 -6.47
C GLY A 89 -3.47 -11.77 -6.55
N ASN A 90 -3.70 -11.08 -5.43
CA ASN A 90 -4.51 -9.86 -5.36
C ASN A 90 -3.68 -8.58 -5.58
N SER A 91 -2.36 -8.68 -5.77
CA SER A 91 -1.44 -7.54 -5.70
C SER A 91 -1.45 -6.65 -6.94
N GLY A 92 -2.19 -5.55 -6.88
CA GLY A 92 -2.09 -4.47 -7.88
C GLY A 92 -0.71 -3.78 -7.89
N THR A 93 0.06 -3.88 -6.82
CA THR A 93 1.43 -3.36 -6.76
C THR A 93 2.36 -4.26 -7.56
N ALA A 94 2.35 -5.57 -7.29
CA ALA A 94 3.22 -6.51 -7.99
C ALA A 94 3.02 -6.45 -9.50
N ILE A 95 1.79 -6.59 -9.98
CA ILE A 95 1.51 -6.63 -11.43
C ILE A 95 1.95 -5.34 -12.13
N ARG A 96 1.69 -4.15 -11.55
CA ARG A 96 2.03 -2.87 -12.18
C ARG A 96 3.53 -2.60 -12.20
N LEU A 97 4.24 -2.88 -11.11
CA LEU A 97 5.70 -2.72 -11.07
C LEU A 97 6.39 -3.69 -12.03
N LEU A 98 5.93 -4.95 -12.05
CA LEU A 98 6.48 -5.98 -12.94
C LEU A 98 6.21 -5.67 -14.41
N MET A 99 5.07 -5.08 -14.79
CA MET A 99 4.86 -4.60 -16.17
C MET A 99 5.96 -3.64 -16.61
N GLY A 100 6.29 -2.63 -15.78
CA GLY A 100 7.39 -1.69 -16.09
C GLY A 100 8.76 -2.36 -16.13
N PHE A 101 9.05 -3.24 -15.18
CA PHE A 101 10.31 -3.97 -15.11
C PHE A 101 10.51 -4.92 -16.31
N LEU A 102 9.47 -5.69 -16.66
CA LEU A 102 9.54 -6.71 -17.72
C LEU A 102 9.43 -6.11 -19.13
N ALA A 103 8.82 -4.95 -19.27
CA ALA A 103 8.69 -4.26 -20.58
C ALA A 103 10.04 -4.01 -21.27
N SER A 104 11.13 -3.92 -20.51
CA SER A 104 12.48 -3.70 -21.01
C SER A 104 13.35 -4.97 -21.06
N LYS A 105 12.83 -6.14 -20.61
CA LYS A 105 13.56 -7.41 -20.62
C LYS A 105 13.24 -8.22 -21.88
N GLN A 106 14.23 -8.92 -22.44
CA GLN A 106 14.00 -9.78 -23.60
C GLN A 106 13.15 -11.00 -23.23
N GLY A 107 12.08 -11.24 -23.98
CA GLY A 107 11.22 -12.40 -23.83
C GLY A 107 9.74 -12.07 -23.69
N GLU A 108 8.96 -13.11 -23.41
CA GLU A 108 7.51 -13.04 -23.23
C GLU A 108 7.16 -13.49 -21.82
N PHE A 109 6.33 -12.70 -21.12
CA PHE A 109 5.92 -12.94 -19.74
C PHE A 109 4.39 -12.80 -19.64
N ILE A 110 3.76 -13.66 -18.87
CA ILE A 110 2.31 -13.58 -18.63
C ILE A 110 2.12 -13.21 -17.14
N LEU A 111 1.51 -12.08 -16.89
CA LEU A 111 1.14 -11.60 -15.56
C LEU A 111 -0.34 -11.83 -15.34
N ASP A 112 -0.70 -12.47 -14.25
CA ASP A 112 -2.10 -12.74 -13.89
C ASP A 112 -2.31 -12.63 -12.38
N GLY A 113 -3.50 -12.90 -11.90
CA GLY A 113 -3.86 -12.96 -10.49
C GLY A 113 -5.27 -13.47 -10.27
N ASP A 114 -5.81 -13.20 -9.09
CA ASP A 114 -7.14 -13.66 -8.69
C ASP A 114 -8.28 -12.91 -9.40
N GLU A 115 -9.52 -13.31 -9.11
CA GLU A 115 -10.71 -12.71 -9.70
C GLU A 115 -10.89 -11.21 -9.40
N TYR A 116 -10.34 -10.72 -8.27
CA TYR A 116 -10.40 -9.30 -7.89
C TYR A 116 -9.35 -8.49 -8.66
N LEU A 117 -8.11 -9.02 -8.78
CA LEU A 117 -7.06 -8.37 -9.57
C LEU A 117 -7.44 -8.29 -11.06
N ARG A 118 -8.07 -9.33 -11.59
CA ARG A 118 -8.55 -9.38 -12.99
C ARG A 118 -9.64 -8.34 -13.32
N LYS A 119 -10.29 -7.74 -12.33
CA LYS A 119 -11.27 -6.65 -12.49
C LYS A 119 -10.63 -5.25 -12.43
N ARG A 120 -9.38 -5.16 -12.01
CA ARG A 120 -8.70 -3.86 -11.81
C ARG A 120 -8.07 -3.34 -13.10
N PRO A 121 -8.27 -2.03 -13.45
CA PRO A 121 -7.77 -1.48 -14.71
C PRO A 121 -6.25 -1.34 -14.69
N MET A 122 -5.61 -1.76 -15.78
CA MET A 122 -4.15 -1.70 -15.98
C MET A 122 -3.74 -0.72 -17.08
N ARG A 123 -4.69 -0.14 -17.84
CA ARG A 123 -4.40 0.81 -18.94
C ARG A 123 -3.54 1.99 -18.51
N ARG A 124 -3.66 2.44 -17.25
CA ARG A 124 -2.83 3.52 -16.68
C ARG A 124 -1.32 3.23 -16.70
N VAL A 125 -0.92 1.95 -16.75
CA VAL A 125 0.47 1.51 -16.89
C VAL A 125 0.75 1.03 -18.31
N VAL A 126 -0.15 0.27 -18.89
CA VAL A 126 -0.01 -0.31 -20.23
C VAL A 126 0.12 0.78 -21.31
N GLU A 127 -0.80 1.75 -21.31
CA GLU A 127 -0.83 2.78 -22.36
C GLU A 127 0.46 3.62 -22.44
N PRO A 128 0.99 4.18 -21.35
CA PRO A 128 2.25 4.91 -21.44
C PRO A 128 3.44 4.03 -21.85
N LEU A 129 3.47 2.75 -21.44
CA LEU A 129 4.52 1.83 -21.87
C LEU A 129 4.38 1.44 -23.35
N GLU A 130 3.17 1.29 -23.90
CA GLU A 130 2.94 1.07 -25.32
C GLU A 130 3.43 2.26 -26.17
N LYS A 131 3.19 3.50 -25.73
CA LYS A 131 3.64 4.72 -26.40
C LYS A 131 5.18 4.79 -26.56
N ILE A 132 5.90 4.14 -25.68
CA ILE A 132 7.38 4.04 -25.72
C ILE A 132 7.88 2.74 -26.37
N GLY A 133 6.96 1.99 -26.93
CA GLY A 133 7.24 0.82 -27.75
C GLY A 133 7.21 -0.52 -27.04
N ALA A 134 6.82 -0.62 -25.77
CA ALA A 134 6.51 -1.90 -25.16
C ALA A 134 5.27 -2.54 -25.83
N VAL A 135 5.16 -3.86 -25.76
CA VAL A 135 4.07 -4.59 -26.40
C VAL A 135 3.32 -5.38 -25.33
N PHE A 136 2.01 -5.14 -25.24
CA PHE A 136 1.11 -5.83 -24.34
C PHE A 136 -0.03 -6.48 -25.11
N GLU A 137 -0.40 -7.70 -24.70
CA GLU A 137 -1.55 -8.44 -25.21
C GLU A 137 -2.44 -8.86 -24.04
N GLY A 138 -3.74 -8.72 -24.17
CA GLY A 138 -4.71 -9.08 -23.14
C GLY A 138 -6.11 -8.55 -23.43
N LYS A 139 -7.04 -8.85 -22.53
CA LYS A 139 -8.43 -8.42 -22.64
C LYS A 139 -8.55 -6.88 -22.63
N ASP A 140 -9.42 -6.34 -23.46
CA ASP A 140 -9.69 -4.90 -23.58
C ASP A 140 -8.39 -4.09 -23.74
N LYS A 141 -7.59 -4.42 -24.76
CA LYS A 141 -6.27 -3.79 -25.02
C LYS A 141 -5.34 -3.88 -23.80
N ALA A 142 -5.25 -5.05 -23.21
CA ALA A 142 -4.49 -5.33 -21.99
C ALA A 142 -4.88 -4.46 -20.78
N ASN A 143 -6.14 -4.03 -20.72
CA ASN A 143 -6.67 -3.30 -19.57
C ASN A 143 -6.92 -4.21 -18.36
N PHE A 144 -7.10 -5.51 -18.58
CA PHE A 144 -7.39 -6.47 -17.53
C PHE A 144 -6.49 -7.70 -17.64
N ALA A 145 -6.05 -8.22 -16.49
CA ALA A 145 -5.29 -9.48 -16.43
C ALA A 145 -6.15 -10.68 -16.92
N PRO A 146 -5.54 -11.72 -17.50
CA PRO A 146 -4.10 -11.91 -17.73
C PRO A 146 -3.53 -10.98 -18.81
N ILE A 147 -2.30 -10.50 -18.58
CA ILE A 147 -1.60 -9.61 -19.49
C ILE A 147 -0.29 -10.26 -19.94
N LYS A 148 -0.10 -10.40 -21.24
CA LYS A 148 1.15 -10.83 -21.83
C LYS A 148 2.00 -9.60 -22.11
N VAL A 149 3.21 -9.60 -21.58
CA VAL A 149 4.24 -8.57 -21.78
C VAL A 149 5.28 -9.14 -22.74
N LYS A 150 5.50 -8.48 -23.88
CA LYS A 150 6.63 -8.77 -24.80
C LYS A 150 7.68 -7.70 -24.57
N GLY A 151 8.70 -8.06 -23.84
CA GLY A 151 9.74 -7.12 -23.46
C GLY A 151 10.75 -6.89 -24.61
N LYS A 152 11.20 -5.66 -24.73
CA LYS A 152 12.22 -5.24 -25.69
C LYS A 152 13.01 -4.04 -25.17
N LYS A 153 14.12 -3.72 -25.84
CA LYS A 153 14.90 -2.52 -25.51
C LYS A 153 14.03 -1.29 -25.74
N LEU A 154 13.86 -0.47 -24.71
CA LEU A 154 13.08 0.76 -24.76
C LEU A 154 14.00 1.95 -25.02
N GLU A 155 13.53 2.89 -25.84
CA GLU A 155 14.19 4.15 -26.10
C GLU A 155 13.98 5.15 -24.95
N PHE A 156 14.69 6.29 -24.95
CA PHE A 156 14.41 7.39 -24.03
C PHE A 156 12.99 7.92 -24.26
N PHE A 157 12.28 8.25 -23.17
CA PHE A 157 10.92 8.76 -23.22
C PHE A 157 10.63 9.84 -22.18
N SER A 158 9.61 10.63 -22.45
CA SER A 158 9.00 11.53 -21.49
C SER A 158 7.54 11.13 -21.26
N TYR A 159 7.09 11.22 -20.01
CA TYR A 159 5.70 10.89 -19.63
C TYR A 159 5.15 11.87 -18.59
N ASP A 160 4.11 12.60 -18.99
CA ASP A 160 3.33 13.44 -18.07
C ASP A 160 2.16 12.64 -17.55
N SER A 161 2.23 12.25 -16.26
CA SER A 161 1.18 11.49 -15.62
C SER A 161 -0.02 12.39 -15.29
N PRO A 162 -1.25 12.03 -15.69
CA PRO A 162 -2.43 12.80 -15.34
C PRO A 162 -2.83 12.64 -13.86
N ILE A 163 -2.22 11.71 -13.15
CA ILE A 163 -2.54 11.36 -11.76
C ILE A 163 -1.28 11.18 -10.91
N ALA A 164 -1.37 11.48 -9.62
CA ALA A 164 -0.34 11.15 -8.64
C ALA A 164 -0.45 9.66 -8.26
N SER A 165 0.38 8.81 -8.88
CA SER A 165 0.35 7.37 -8.65
C SER A 165 1.73 6.77 -8.54
N ALA A 166 2.12 6.37 -7.33
CA ALA A 166 3.40 5.71 -7.08
C ALA A 166 3.60 4.41 -7.88
N GLN A 167 2.53 3.69 -8.21
CA GLN A 167 2.63 2.45 -9.00
C GLN A 167 2.93 2.75 -10.46
N VAL A 168 2.24 3.71 -11.08
CA VAL A 168 2.51 4.17 -12.46
C VAL A 168 3.93 4.73 -12.54
N LYS A 169 4.25 5.66 -11.64
CA LYS A 169 5.58 6.27 -11.53
C LYS A 169 6.69 5.23 -11.43
N THR A 170 6.56 4.26 -10.51
CA THR A 170 7.55 3.20 -10.35
C THR A 170 7.70 2.33 -11.60
N ALA A 171 6.59 1.99 -12.27
CA ALA A 171 6.65 1.24 -13.53
C ALA A 171 7.45 2.00 -14.60
N MET A 172 7.23 3.31 -14.74
CA MET A 172 7.98 4.16 -15.68
C MET A 172 9.46 4.27 -15.29
N ILE A 173 9.77 4.45 -14.00
CA ILE A 173 11.16 4.48 -13.51
C ILE A 173 11.88 3.18 -13.85
N LEU A 174 11.27 2.02 -13.58
CA LEU A 174 11.86 0.71 -13.89
C LEU A 174 12.07 0.50 -15.39
N ALA A 175 11.13 0.95 -16.22
CA ALA A 175 11.26 0.93 -17.66
C ALA A 175 12.40 1.82 -18.15
N GLY A 176 12.55 3.03 -17.60
CA GLY A 176 13.62 3.96 -17.92
C GLY A 176 15.01 3.46 -17.48
N LEU A 177 15.13 2.95 -16.26
CA LEU A 177 16.39 2.38 -15.73
C LEU A 177 16.94 1.25 -16.61
N ASN A 178 16.06 0.36 -17.05
CA ASN A 178 16.45 -0.78 -17.89
C ASN A 178 16.45 -0.46 -19.40
N GLY A 179 15.95 0.73 -19.81
CA GLY A 179 15.93 1.26 -21.16
C GLY A 179 17.05 2.28 -21.39
N LYS A 180 16.71 3.39 -22.05
CA LYS A 180 17.62 4.53 -22.33
C LYS A 180 17.36 5.76 -21.42
N GLY A 181 16.73 5.56 -20.26
CA GLY A 181 16.34 6.63 -19.33
C GLY A 181 14.95 7.20 -19.61
N CYS A 182 14.49 8.08 -18.72
CA CYS A 182 13.19 8.76 -18.90
C CYS A 182 13.10 10.07 -18.12
N LYS A 183 12.11 10.88 -18.50
CA LYS A 183 11.59 12.03 -17.73
C LYS A 183 10.14 11.78 -17.42
N ILE A 184 9.77 11.92 -16.15
CA ILE A 184 8.41 11.71 -15.69
C ILE A 184 7.96 12.95 -14.96
N SER A 185 6.70 13.37 -15.16
CA SER A 185 6.06 14.33 -14.27
C SER A 185 4.76 13.76 -13.68
N GLU A 186 4.43 14.19 -12.47
CA GLU A 186 3.14 13.92 -11.82
C GLU A 186 2.58 15.21 -11.20
N PRO A 187 1.23 15.36 -11.10
CA PRO A 187 0.61 16.63 -10.70
C PRO A 187 0.89 17.00 -9.24
N SER A 188 1.21 16.04 -8.39
CA SER A 188 1.63 16.23 -7.00
C SER A 188 2.45 15.03 -6.55
N LEU A 189 3.20 15.15 -5.47
CA LEU A 189 4.02 14.06 -4.95
C LEU A 189 3.14 12.87 -4.55
N SER A 190 3.31 11.73 -5.23
CA SER A 190 2.84 10.44 -4.76
C SER A 190 3.89 9.80 -3.83
N ARG A 191 3.61 8.61 -3.25
CA ARG A 191 4.57 7.89 -2.41
C ARG A 191 5.92 7.74 -3.13
N ASP A 192 7.03 8.08 -2.44
CA ASP A 192 8.38 8.27 -3.01
C ASP A 192 9.37 7.14 -2.66
N HIS A 193 8.88 5.99 -2.19
CA HIS A 193 9.74 4.86 -1.82
C HIS A 193 10.67 4.40 -2.93
N SER A 194 10.21 4.43 -4.20
CA SER A 194 11.02 3.98 -5.32
C SER A 194 12.20 4.89 -5.55
N GLU A 195 11.98 6.18 -5.51
CA GLU A 195 13.02 7.19 -5.69
C GLU A 195 14.06 7.08 -4.58
N LYS A 196 13.64 7.02 -3.32
CA LYS A 196 14.53 6.90 -2.18
C LYS A 196 15.33 5.60 -2.20
N MET A 197 14.69 4.45 -2.40
CA MET A 197 15.36 3.15 -2.41
C MET A 197 16.32 3.03 -3.59
N LEU A 198 15.91 3.40 -4.80
CA LEU A 198 16.76 3.31 -6.00
C LEU A 198 17.95 4.27 -5.92
N SER A 199 17.76 5.50 -5.41
CA SER A 199 18.86 6.43 -5.15
C SER A 199 19.88 5.87 -4.16
N ALA A 200 19.40 5.27 -3.05
CA ALA A 200 20.27 4.65 -2.06
C ALA A 200 21.03 3.43 -2.60
N MET A 201 20.43 2.69 -3.55
CA MET A 201 21.10 1.62 -4.30
C MET A 201 22.12 2.16 -5.34
N GLY A 202 22.15 3.47 -5.59
CA GLY A 202 23.09 4.12 -6.50
C GLY A 202 22.54 4.36 -7.92
N ALA A 203 21.23 4.27 -8.11
CA ALA A 203 20.62 4.71 -9.36
C ALA A 203 20.78 6.24 -9.54
N SER A 204 21.09 6.65 -10.76
CA SER A 204 21.17 8.08 -11.10
C SER A 204 19.77 8.58 -11.45
N LEU A 205 19.13 9.21 -10.48
CA LEU A 205 17.83 9.86 -10.66
C LEU A 205 17.76 11.16 -9.83
N SER A 206 17.03 12.15 -10.35
CA SER A 206 16.71 13.40 -9.63
C SER A 206 15.20 13.54 -9.47
N VAL A 207 14.80 14.23 -8.41
CA VAL A 207 13.40 14.58 -8.13
C VAL A 207 13.35 16.06 -7.82
N ASP A 208 12.61 16.81 -8.63
CA ASP A 208 12.48 18.25 -8.50
C ASP A 208 10.99 18.63 -8.41
N GLU A 209 10.67 19.55 -7.52
CA GLU A 209 9.34 20.15 -7.43
C GLU A 209 9.33 21.50 -8.17
N SER A 210 8.49 21.61 -9.18
CA SER A 210 8.34 22.85 -9.94
C SER A 210 7.46 23.87 -9.20
N LYS A 211 7.53 25.14 -9.57
CA LYS A 211 6.79 26.24 -8.93
C LYS A 211 5.25 26.05 -8.92
N ASP A 212 4.73 25.27 -9.86
CA ASP A 212 3.30 24.91 -9.96
C ASP A 212 2.95 23.65 -9.16
N GLY A 213 3.87 23.14 -8.33
CA GLY A 213 3.67 21.97 -7.45
C GLY A 213 3.79 20.62 -8.15
N LYS A 214 4.08 20.60 -9.46
CA LYS A 214 4.33 19.33 -10.17
C LYS A 214 5.67 18.75 -9.77
N ILE A 215 5.71 17.45 -9.65
CA ILE A 215 6.93 16.70 -9.38
C ILE A 215 7.52 16.22 -10.72
N LYS A 216 8.79 16.51 -10.94
CA LYS A 216 9.56 16.07 -12.10
C LYS A 216 10.64 15.08 -11.66
N ILE A 217 10.75 13.97 -12.35
CA ILE A 217 11.72 12.92 -12.06
C ILE A 217 12.49 12.64 -13.35
N GLU A 218 13.81 12.76 -13.28
CA GLU A 218 14.69 12.34 -14.37
C GLU A 218 15.44 11.08 -13.97
N VAL A 219 15.46 10.10 -14.84
CA VAL A 219 16.07 8.79 -14.61
C VAL A 219 17.09 8.52 -15.71
N SER A 220 18.33 8.32 -15.33
CA SER A 220 19.38 7.85 -16.24
C SER A 220 19.33 6.33 -16.39
N PRO A 221 19.71 5.78 -17.57
CA PRO A 221 19.80 4.34 -17.75
C PRO A 221 20.87 3.73 -16.85
N LEU A 222 20.68 2.48 -16.45
CA LEU A 222 21.68 1.73 -15.68
C LEU A 222 22.93 1.51 -16.56
N LYS A 223 24.08 1.93 -16.04
CA LYS A 223 25.41 1.66 -16.64
C LYS A 223 26.05 0.40 -16.06
N SER A 224 25.67 0.03 -14.86
CA SER A 224 26.12 -1.16 -14.11
C SER A 224 25.01 -1.60 -13.16
N PRO A 225 25.07 -2.85 -12.64
CA PRO A 225 24.17 -3.27 -11.59
C PRO A 225 24.21 -2.33 -10.38
N LEU A 226 23.07 -2.18 -9.72
CA LEU A 226 22.95 -1.37 -8.51
C LEU A 226 23.56 -2.08 -7.28
N LYS A 227 23.81 -1.34 -6.21
CA LYS A 227 24.20 -1.93 -4.91
C LYS A 227 23.07 -2.82 -4.37
N PRO A 228 23.41 -3.92 -3.68
CA PRO A 228 22.41 -4.77 -3.02
C PRO A 228 21.66 -4.01 -1.94
N ILE A 229 20.44 -4.44 -1.64
CA ILE A 229 19.63 -3.92 -0.55
C ILE A 229 20.04 -4.62 0.75
N ASN A 230 20.42 -3.84 1.76
CA ASN A 230 20.67 -4.33 3.12
C ASN A 230 19.84 -3.48 4.07
N MET A 231 18.68 -3.98 4.53
CA MET A 231 17.79 -3.23 5.41
C MET A 231 16.87 -4.12 6.23
N ALA A 232 16.42 -3.59 7.36
CA ALA A 232 15.23 -4.08 8.05
C ALA A 232 14.01 -3.29 7.55
N VAL A 233 12.96 -3.98 7.14
CA VAL A 233 11.71 -3.35 6.71
C VAL A 233 11.00 -2.80 7.95
N PRO A 234 10.66 -1.49 7.99
CA PRO A 234 9.98 -0.89 9.13
C PRO A 234 8.49 -1.30 9.17
N ASN A 235 7.84 -1.03 10.30
CA ASN A 235 6.40 -1.20 10.43
C ASN A 235 5.64 -0.29 9.44
N ASP A 236 4.62 -0.87 8.79
CA ASP A 236 3.78 -0.22 7.79
C ASP A 236 2.81 0.79 8.43
N PRO A 237 2.89 2.09 8.13
CA PRO A 237 1.96 3.08 8.65
C PRO A 237 0.49 2.75 8.35
N SER A 238 0.20 2.16 7.19
CA SER A 238 -1.16 1.76 6.83
C SER A 238 -1.72 0.67 7.73
N SER A 239 -0.89 -0.32 8.10
CA SER A 239 -1.25 -1.39 9.04
C SER A 239 -1.30 -0.88 10.48
N CYS A 240 -0.35 -0.03 10.86
CA CYS A 240 -0.30 0.61 12.17
C CYS A 240 -1.49 1.53 12.43
N PHE A 241 -2.05 2.14 11.39
CA PHE A 241 -3.16 3.08 11.51
C PHE A 241 -4.42 2.46 12.12
N PHE A 242 -4.68 1.17 11.92
CA PHE A 242 -5.82 0.49 12.56
C PHE A 242 -5.71 0.46 14.08
N TYR A 243 -4.51 0.27 14.61
CA TYR A 243 -4.25 0.28 16.06
C TYR A 243 -4.19 1.69 16.63
N ALA A 244 -3.67 2.64 15.84
CA ALA A 244 -3.73 4.06 16.15
C ALA A 244 -5.18 4.55 16.28
N LEU A 245 -6.03 4.15 15.33
CA LEU A 245 -7.46 4.44 15.36
C LEU A 245 -8.14 3.80 16.57
N ALA A 246 -7.88 2.52 16.85
CA ALA A 246 -8.41 1.86 18.03
C ALA A 246 -8.07 2.61 19.33
N ALA A 247 -6.78 3.02 19.48
CA ALA A 247 -6.37 3.80 20.65
C ALA A 247 -7.01 5.20 20.72
N ALA A 248 -7.32 5.80 19.57
CA ALA A 248 -7.92 7.13 19.51
C ALA A 248 -9.44 7.14 19.82
N ILE A 249 -10.16 6.03 19.53
CA ILE A 249 -11.62 5.97 19.69
C ILE A 249 -12.07 5.22 20.96
N ILE A 250 -11.21 4.40 21.56
CA ILE A 250 -11.54 3.64 22.77
C ILE A 250 -11.09 4.42 24.01
N PRO A 251 -12.02 4.82 24.91
CA PRO A 251 -11.68 5.61 26.08
C PRO A 251 -10.56 5.00 26.93
N ASN A 252 -9.66 5.86 27.42
CA ASN A 252 -8.52 5.52 28.29
C ASN A 252 -7.55 4.49 27.71
N SER A 253 -7.51 4.35 26.39
CA SER A 253 -6.60 3.43 25.70
C SER A 253 -5.40 4.14 25.10
N SER A 254 -4.30 3.41 24.94
CA SER A 254 -3.12 3.87 24.22
C SER A 254 -2.40 2.72 23.52
N VAL A 255 -1.66 3.07 22.47
CA VAL A 255 -0.75 2.16 21.76
C VAL A 255 0.58 2.85 21.50
N GLU A 256 1.68 2.15 21.73
CA GLU A 256 3.00 2.54 21.27
C GLU A 256 3.46 1.57 20.18
N ILE A 257 3.88 2.10 19.04
CA ILE A 257 4.35 1.32 17.89
C ILE A 257 5.80 1.70 17.64
N LYS A 258 6.70 0.73 17.74
CA LYS A 258 8.15 0.93 17.54
C LYS A 258 8.49 0.86 16.06
N ASN A 259 9.55 1.54 15.67
CA ASN A 259 10.15 1.47 14.33
C ASN A 259 9.13 1.56 13.19
N MET A 260 8.16 2.47 13.28
CA MET A 260 7.21 2.75 12.20
C MET A 260 7.87 3.64 11.15
N LEU A 261 7.55 3.43 9.88
CA LEU A 261 7.97 4.32 8.80
C LEU A 261 7.33 5.71 8.98
N LEU A 262 8.14 6.77 9.00
CA LEU A 262 7.71 8.16 9.21
C LEU A 262 7.75 9.01 7.93
N ASN A 263 7.84 8.38 6.77
CA ASN A 263 7.79 9.08 5.49
C ASN A 263 6.56 10.00 5.41
N LYS A 264 6.78 11.27 5.03
CA LYS A 264 5.71 12.30 4.96
C LYS A 264 4.50 11.87 4.10
N THR A 265 4.75 11.05 3.05
CA THR A 265 3.71 10.54 2.15
C THR A 265 2.94 9.34 2.71
N ARG A 266 3.24 8.90 3.94
CA ARG A 266 2.66 7.72 4.58
C ARG A 266 1.98 8.01 5.91
N ILE A 267 2.26 9.16 6.53
CA ILE A 267 1.72 9.51 7.86
C ILE A 267 0.59 10.55 7.80
N GLU A 268 0.05 10.88 6.64
CA GLU A 268 -0.99 11.90 6.49
C GLU A 268 -2.28 11.53 7.24
N ALA A 269 -2.68 10.26 7.23
CA ALA A 269 -3.84 9.81 8.00
C ALA A 269 -3.66 10.02 9.52
N PHE A 270 -2.44 9.84 10.04
CA PHE A 270 -2.12 10.14 11.45
C PHE A 270 -2.24 11.64 11.73
N LYS A 271 -1.83 12.51 10.78
CA LYS A 271 -2.01 13.96 10.93
C LYS A 271 -3.49 14.34 10.92
N VAL A 272 -4.30 13.69 10.07
CA VAL A 272 -5.77 13.87 10.09
C VAL A 272 -6.32 13.45 11.45
N LEU A 273 -5.94 12.28 11.97
CA LEU A 273 -6.39 11.79 13.27
C LEU A 273 -5.98 12.74 14.42
N SER A 274 -4.78 13.34 14.34
CA SER A 274 -4.33 14.38 15.28
C SER A 274 -5.18 15.66 15.17
N ARG A 275 -5.52 16.11 13.95
CA ARG A 275 -6.45 17.25 13.74
C ARG A 275 -7.84 16.97 14.34
N MET A 276 -8.27 15.71 14.34
CA MET A 276 -9.52 15.28 14.97
C MET A 276 -9.44 15.26 16.50
N GLY A 277 -8.25 15.46 17.10
CA GLY A 277 -8.05 15.57 18.54
C GLY A 277 -7.35 14.39 19.21
N ALA A 278 -6.94 13.35 18.46
CA ALA A 278 -6.14 12.28 19.03
C ALA A 278 -4.76 12.79 19.48
N LYS A 279 -4.26 12.33 20.61
CA LYS A 279 -2.90 12.64 21.05
C LYS A 279 -1.91 11.69 20.38
N ILE A 280 -1.04 12.24 19.53
CA ILE A 280 -0.02 11.48 18.79
C ILE A 280 1.36 12.08 19.05
N GLU A 281 2.28 11.26 19.53
CA GLU A 281 3.65 11.65 19.85
C GLU A 281 4.61 10.84 18.97
N TYR A 282 5.54 11.52 18.31
CA TYR A 282 6.56 10.91 17.46
C TYR A 282 7.91 11.01 18.11
N LYS A 283 8.69 9.93 18.06
CA LYS A 283 10.12 9.88 18.42
C LYS A 283 10.92 9.44 17.20
N PRO A 284 11.29 10.38 16.30
CA PRO A 284 12.02 10.04 15.08
C PRO A 284 13.36 9.40 15.38
N LYS A 285 13.78 8.48 14.50
CA LYS A 285 15.11 7.87 14.44
C LYS A 285 15.69 8.15 13.07
N SER A 286 16.92 8.62 13.01
CA SER A 286 17.62 8.87 11.75
C SER A 286 18.34 7.60 11.27
N GLY A 287 18.43 7.42 9.97
CA GLY A 287 19.21 6.37 9.32
C GLY A 287 18.38 5.46 8.41
N GLY A 288 19.06 4.78 7.49
CA GLY A 288 18.43 3.85 6.56
C GLY A 288 17.94 4.49 5.25
N TYR A 289 17.04 3.81 4.57
CA TYR A 289 16.50 4.25 3.26
C TYR A 289 15.40 5.32 3.37
N ASP A 290 14.79 5.45 4.54
CA ASP A 290 13.73 6.42 4.82
C ASP A 290 13.66 6.72 6.32
N ASP A 291 12.92 7.77 6.70
CA ASP A 291 12.72 8.14 8.10
C ASP A 291 11.87 7.11 8.83
N THR A 292 12.28 6.72 10.02
CA THR A 292 11.54 5.81 10.91
C THR A 292 11.45 6.39 12.32
N GLY A 293 10.66 5.79 13.19
CA GLY A 293 10.58 6.21 14.58
C GLY A 293 9.52 5.46 15.37
N ASP A 294 9.47 5.75 16.67
CA ASP A 294 8.44 5.24 17.55
C ASP A 294 7.27 6.22 17.60
N VAL A 295 6.06 5.72 17.59
CA VAL A 295 4.84 6.53 17.62
C VAL A 295 3.94 6.07 18.74
N LYS A 296 3.52 7.00 19.59
CA LYS A 296 2.55 6.73 20.65
C LYS A 296 1.26 7.46 20.37
N ILE A 297 0.15 6.72 20.39
CA ILE A 297 -1.20 7.25 20.21
C ILE A 297 -1.98 6.99 21.50
N SER A 298 -2.71 8.01 21.97
CA SER A 298 -3.51 7.89 23.18
C SER A 298 -4.89 8.54 22.97
N TYR A 299 -5.90 7.97 23.60
CA TYR A 299 -7.20 8.59 23.71
C TYR A 299 -7.08 9.97 24.39
N ASN A 300 -7.73 10.97 23.84
CA ASN A 300 -7.69 12.34 24.35
C ASN A 300 -9.08 13.01 24.29
N GLY A 301 -10.12 12.23 24.63
CA GLY A 301 -11.49 12.66 24.47
C GLY A 301 -12.09 12.25 23.13
N ARG A 302 -13.36 12.59 22.94
CA ARG A 302 -14.07 12.27 21.69
C ARG A 302 -13.48 13.05 20.51
N LEU A 303 -13.33 12.38 19.37
CA LEU A 303 -12.80 13.00 18.16
C LEU A 303 -13.76 14.10 17.67
N LYS A 304 -13.21 15.10 16.98
CA LYS A 304 -13.95 16.20 16.34
C LYS A 304 -13.99 16.00 14.84
N ALA A 305 -15.08 16.46 14.22
CA ALA A 305 -15.22 16.39 12.78
C ALA A 305 -14.17 17.26 12.05
N VAL A 306 -13.78 16.81 10.85
CA VAL A 306 -12.83 17.51 9.96
C VAL A 306 -13.23 17.33 8.50
N ASP A 307 -12.84 18.30 7.67
CA ASP A 307 -12.86 18.16 6.21
C ASP A 307 -11.46 17.79 5.71
N VAL A 308 -11.40 16.80 4.81
CA VAL A 308 -10.18 16.27 4.22
C VAL A 308 -10.29 16.29 2.70
N SER A 309 -9.47 17.11 2.05
CA SER A 309 -9.43 17.24 0.58
C SER A 309 -8.04 17.37 0.00
N GLU A 310 -7.02 17.47 0.88
CA GLU A 310 -5.62 17.62 0.51
C GLU A 310 -4.83 16.36 0.77
N ASN A 311 -3.71 16.19 0.07
CA ASN A 311 -2.79 15.05 0.22
C ASN A 311 -3.46 13.67 0.12
N ILE A 312 -4.56 13.57 -0.63
CA ILE A 312 -5.38 12.35 -0.71
C ILE A 312 -4.58 11.16 -1.19
N ALA A 313 -3.64 11.35 -2.12
CA ALA A 313 -2.76 10.27 -2.58
C ALA A 313 -1.91 9.66 -1.46
N TRP A 314 -1.66 10.39 -0.36
CA TRP A 314 -0.85 9.96 0.78
C TRP A 314 -1.64 9.15 1.81
N LEU A 315 -2.97 9.34 1.86
CA LEU A 315 -3.87 8.69 2.84
C LEU A 315 -4.95 7.81 2.18
N ILE A 316 -4.92 7.66 0.86
CA ILE A 316 -5.98 6.97 0.09
C ILE A 316 -6.25 5.54 0.60
N ASP A 317 -5.21 4.89 1.10
CA ASP A 317 -5.32 3.53 1.61
C ASP A 317 -5.90 3.48 3.04
N GLU A 318 -5.81 4.55 3.81
CA GLU A 318 -6.35 4.70 5.16
C GLU A 318 -7.78 5.27 5.16
N ALA A 319 -8.32 5.67 4.00
CA ALA A 319 -9.64 6.28 3.88
C ALA A 319 -10.78 5.46 4.52
N PRO A 320 -10.86 4.11 4.39
CA PRO A 320 -11.86 3.32 5.09
C PRO A 320 -11.74 3.41 6.63
N ALA A 321 -10.51 3.42 7.15
CA ALA A 321 -10.28 3.55 8.59
C ALA A 321 -10.56 4.98 9.08
N LEU A 322 -10.23 6.01 8.28
CA LEU A 322 -10.65 7.40 8.58
C LEU A 322 -12.16 7.54 8.59
N ALA A 323 -12.90 6.82 7.77
CA ALA A 323 -14.37 6.80 7.81
C ALA A 323 -14.89 6.30 9.17
N ILE A 324 -14.20 5.33 9.79
CA ILE A 324 -14.51 4.91 11.16
C ILE A 324 -14.20 6.02 12.18
N ALA A 325 -13.07 6.73 12.03
CA ALA A 325 -12.77 7.89 12.87
C ALA A 325 -13.87 8.96 12.75
N PHE A 326 -14.34 9.24 11.53
CA PHE A 326 -15.44 10.19 11.26
C PHE A 326 -16.74 9.73 11.91
N ALA A 327 -17.06 8.44 11.84
CA ALA A 327 -18.24 7.85 12.48
C ALA A 327 -18.21 7.98 14.02
N CYS A 328 -17.04 8.06 14.63
CA CYS A 328 -16.83 8.20 16.06
C CYS A 328 -16.62 9.67 16.51
N ALA A 329 -16.67 10.63 15.60
CA ALA A 329 -16.42 12.05 15.89
C ALA A 329 -17.70 12.81 16.25
N ASP A 330 -17.56 13.96 16.90
CA ASP A 330 -18.64 14.92 17.07
C ASP A 330 -18.74 15.80 15.82
N GLY A 331 -19.93 15.85 15.19
CA GLY A 331 -20.22 16.63 13.99
C GLY A 331 -20.10 15.83 12.70
N THR A 332 -20.01 16.53 11.58
CA THR A 332 -20.01 15.95 10.23
C THR A 332 -18.65 16.14 9.57
N SER A 333 -18.01 15.06 9.18
CA SER A 333 -16.73 15.04 8.46
C SER A 333 -16.93 14.73 6.98
N THR A 334 -16.03 15.25 6.14
CA THR A 334 -16.06 15.01 4.69
C THR A 334 -14.69 14.59 4.17
N LEU A 335 -14.65 13.59 3.30
CA LEU A 335 -13.49 13.26 2.47
C LEU A 335 -13.84 13.54 1.01
N LYS A 336 -12.99 14.30 0.29
CA LYS A 336 -13.14 14.64 -1.14
C LYS A 336 -11.86 14.34 -1.92
N ASN A 337 -11.91 14.50 -3.23
CA ASN A 337 -10.79 14.30 -4.17
C ASN A 337 -10.23 12.86 -4.16
N ALA A 338 -11.02 11.88 -3.71
CA ALA A 338 -10.62 10.49 -3.51
C ALA A 338 -11.26 9.52 -4.53
N LYS A 339 -11.51 9.98 -5.77
CA LYS A 339 -12.15 9.18 -6.84
C LYS A 339 -11.47 7.82 -7.06
N GLU A 340 -10.15 7.75 -6.84
CA GLU A 340 -9.37 6.50 -6.93
C GLU A 340 -9.86 5.38 -5.99
N LEU A 341 -10.61 5.69 -4.93
CA LEU A 341 -11.21 4.69 -4.04
C LEU A 341 -12.22 3.79 -4.77
N ARG A 342 -12.85 4.28 -5.85
CA ARG A 342 -13.85 3.51 -6.61
C ARG A 342 -13.27 2.37 -7.46
N VAL A 343 -11.96 2.40 -7.71
CA VAL A 343 -11.25 1.43 -8.58
C VAL A 343 -10.16 0.66 -7.83
N LYS A 344 -10.30 0.55 -6.51
CA LYS A 344 -9.43 -0.27 -5.65
C LYS A 344 -9.87 -1.76 -5.72
N GLU A 345 -9.68 -2.52 -4.66
CA GLU A 345 -10.09 -3.93 -4.53
C GLU A 345 -11.61 -4.07 -4.69
N CYS A 346 -12.34 -3.08 -4.20
CA CYS A 346 -13.77 -2.86 -4.42
C CYS A 346 -14.02 -1.35 -4.63
N ASP A 347 -15.27 -0.92 -4.85
CA ASP A 347 -15.65 0.49 -4.68
C ASP A 347 -15.67 0.82 -3.19
N ARG A 348 -14.52 1.29 -2.67
CA ARG A 348 -14.34 1.60 -1.26
C ARG A 348 -15.27 2.70 -0.74
N ILE A 349 -15.72 3.62 -1.61
CA ILE A 349 -16.68 4.66 -1.23
C ILE A 349 -18.03 4.02 -0.95
N ALA A 350 -18.58 3.30 -1.92
CA ALA A 350 -19.89 2.68 -1.82
C ALA A 350 -19.96 1.64 -0.68
N VAL A 351 -18.95 0.77 -0.59
CA VAL A 351 -18.90 -0.28 0.45
C VAL A 351 -18.78 0.32 1.85
N THR A 352 -17.90 1.33 2.05
CA THR A 352 -17.75 1.99 3.36
C THR A 352 -19.03 2.68 3.79
N VAL A 353 -19.67 3.43 2.90
CA VAL A 353 -20.92 4.16 3.21
C VAL A 353 -22.05 3.17 3.51
N SER A 354 -22.21 2.14 2.70
CA SER A 354 -23.23 1.10 2.93
C SER A 354 -23.05 0.39 4.28
N ALA A 355 -21.80 0.01 4.60
CA ALA A 355 -21.47 -0.65 5.86
C ALA A 355 -21.69 0.24 7.09
N LEU A 356 -21.35 1.54 7.02
CA LEU A 356 -21.62 2.50 8.09
C LEU A 356 -23.13 2.70 8.31
N ARG A 357 -23.90 2.78 7.23
CA ARG A 357 -25.38 2.85 7.32
C ARG A 357 -25.96 1.61 8.00
N ALA A 358 -25.43 0.43 7.70
CA ALA A 358 -25.83 -0.81 8.38
C ALA A 358 -25.52 -0.76 9.89
N CYS A 359 -24.49 -0.02 10.30
CA CYS A 359 -24.16 0.25 11.70
C CYS A 359 -24.98 1.39 12.33
N GLY A 360 -25.97 1.95 11.63
CA GLY A 360 -26.81 3.05 12.10
C GLY A 360 -26.15 4.43 12.06
N ILE A 361 -25.05 4.58 11.34
CA ILE A 361 -24.33 5.86 11.14
C ILE A 361 -24.88 6.57 9.90
N GLU A 362 -25.15 7.86 10.02
CA GLU A 362 -25.53 8.70 8.89
C GLU A 362 -24.30 8.93 8.00
N ALA A 363 -24.36 8.38 6.78
CA ALA A 363 -23.29 8.46 5.80
C ALA A 363 -23.84 8.62 4.39
N SER A 364 -23.18 9.39 3.54
CA SER A 364 -23.54 9.59 2.14
C SER A 364 -22.32 9.51 1.24
N GLU A 365 -22.52 8.95 0.05
CA GLU A 365 -21.52 8.95 -1.00
C GLU A 365 -21.44 10.34 -1.63
N LEU A 366 -20.24 10.77 -1.99
CA LEU A 366 -19.95 11.79 -2.96
C LEU A 366 -19.39 11.13 -4.24
N GLU A 367 -19.32 11.82 -5.33
CA GLU A 367 -18.72 11.29 -6.57
C GLU A 367 -17.29 10.81 -6.33
N ASP A 368 -16.54 11.58 -5.53
CA ASP A 368 -15.11 11.41 -5.27
C ASP A 368 -14.75 11.26 -3.79
N GLY A 369 -15.71 10.79 -2.95
CA GLY A 369 -15.50 10.65 -1.53
C GLY A 369 -16.76 10.31 -0.75
N PHE A 370 -16.83 10.74 0.50
CA PHE A 370 -17.99 10.51 1.38
C PHE A 370 -18.14 11.61 2.44
N LYS A 371 -19.37 11.73 2.92
CA LYS A 371 -19.75 12.60 4.06
C LYS A 371 -20.33 11.73 5.15
N ILE A 372 -19.87 11.88 6.39
CA ILE A 372 -20.25 11.04 7.52
C ILE A 372 -20.54 11.94 8.72
N THR A 373 -21.72 11.79 9.31
CA THR A 373 -22.10 12.42 10.59
C THR A 373 -21.83 11.42 11.71
N GLY A 374 -21.00 11.80 12.65
CA GLY A 374 -20.64 10.94 13.77
C GLY A 374 -21.83 10.64 14.69
N GLY A 375 -21.81 9.46 15.29
CA GLY A 375 -22.91 8.95 16.11
C GLY A 375 -22.50 7.78 16.97
N VAL A 376 -23.49 7.03 17.44
CA VAL A 376 -23.28 5.80 18.19
C VAL A 376 -23.51 4.61 17.24
N ALA A 377 -22.41 3.97 16.86
CA ALA A 377 -22.47 2.80 16.00
C ALA A 377 -23.10 1.60 16.73
N LYS A 378 -23.86 0.81 15.99
CA LYS A 378 -24.49 -0.44 16.44
C LYS A 378 -23.80 -1.63 15.82
N SER A 379 -23.86 -2.77 16.49
CA SER A 379 -23.41 -4.06 15.93
C SER A 379 -24.15 -4.36 14.63
N ALA A 380 -23.40 -4.81 13.63
CA ALA A 380 -23.93 -5.17 12.32
C ALA A 380 -23.18 -6.36 11.70
N SER A 381 -23.75 -6.90 10.63
CA SER A 381 -23.07 -7.83 9.74
C SER A 381 -22.74 -7.10 8.44
N ILE A 382 -21.46 -7.08 8.06
CA ILE A 382 -20.99 -6.40 6.86
C ILE A 382 -20.23 -7.36 5.93
N ASP A 383 -20.23 -7.09 4.64
CA ASP A 383 -19.39 -7.76 3.65
C ASP A 383 -18.22 -6.85 3.29
N SER A 384 -16.98 -7.35 3.42
CA SER A 384 -15.79 -6.61 3.02
C SER A 384 -15.59 -6.54 1.51
N HIS A 385 -16.36 -7.30 0.74
CA HIS A 385 -16.22 -7.46 -0.71
C HIS A 385 -14.81 -7.88 -1.17
N GLY A 386 -14.09 -8.66 -0.33
CA GLY A 386 -12.71 -9.06 -0.61
C GLY A 386 -11.67 -7.97 -0.37
N ASP A 387 -12.06 -6.88 0.29
CA ASP A 387 -11.14 -5.79 0.61
C ASP A 387 -10.67 -5.86 2.06
N HIS A 388 -9.38 -6.15 2.23
CA HIS A 388 -8.74 -6.26 3.54
C HIS A 388 -8.85 -4.98 4.39
N ARG A 389 -8.86 -3.79 3.77
CA ARG A 389 -8.93 -2.51 4.49
C ARG A 389 -10.33 -2.25 5.01
N ILE A 390 -11.37 -2.60 4.26
CA ILE A 390 -12.75 -2.59 4.75
C ILE A 390 -12.87 -3.55 5.93
N ALA A 391 -12.39 -4.80 5.78
CA ALA A 391 -12.47 -5.80 6.84
C ALA A 391 -11.80 -5.33 8.13
N MET A 392 -10.56 -4.83 8.05
CA MET A 392 -9.82 -4.33 9.23
C MET A 392 -10.44 -3.07 9.85
N SER A 393 -10.96 -2.14 9.02
CA SER A 393 -11.62 -0.92 9.52
C SER A 393 -12.86 -1.25 10.36
N PHE A 394 -13.71 -2.14 9.85
CA PHE A 394 -14.90 -2.54 10.58
C PHE A 394 -14.61 -3.50 11.75
N ALA A 395 -13.50 -4.23 11.73
CA ALA A 395 -13.02 -4.95 12.89
C ALA A 395 -12.64 -3.99 14.04
N VAL A 396 -12.00 -2.86 13.72
CA VAL A 396 -11.70 -1.82 14.73
C VAL A 396 -12.98 -1.17 15.25
N LEU A 397 -13.98 -0.88 14.39
CA LEU A 397 -15.28 -0.40 14.87
C LEU A 397 -15.96 -1.45 15.77
N GLY A 398 -15.77 -2.73 15.45
CA GLY A 398 -16.27 -3.85 16.24
C GLY A 398 -15.76 -3.88 17.69
N LEU A 399 -14.59 -3.30 17.96
CA LEU A 399 -14.09 -3.14 19.34
C LEU A 399 -14.97 -2.23 20.21
N LEU A 400 -15.79 -1.37 19.60
CA LEU A 400 -16.76 -0.52 20.33
C LEU A 400 -18.14 -1.15 20.44
N CYS A 401 -18.64 -1.84 19.41
CA CYS A 401 -20.04 -2.23 19.34
C CYS A 401 -20.29 -3.70 18.97
N GLY A 402 -19.23 -4.47 18.74
CA GLY A 402 -19.32 -5.80 18.14
C GLY A 402 -19.57 -5.75 16.63
N MET A 403 -18.98 -6.69 15.87
CA MET A 403 -19.13 -6.73 14.41
C MET A 403 -19.02 -8.15 13.88
N LYS A 404 -19.79 -8.46 12.84
CA LYS A 404 -19.63 -9.67 12.03
C LYS A 404 -19.20 -9.28 10.62
N ILE A 405 -18.08 -9.85 10.13
CA ILE A 405 -17.44 -9.45 8.89
C ILE A 405 -17.25 -10.68 8.01
N SER A 406 -17.87 -10.70 6.83
CA SER A 406 -17.64 -11.73 5.83
C SER A 406 -16.47 -11.37 4.91
N LYS A 407 -15.87 -12.38 4.29
CA LYS A 407 -14.67 -12.28 3.44
C LYS A 407 -13.48 -11.64 4.15
N SER A 408 -13.36 -11.86 5.46
CA SER A 408 -12.25 -11.34 6.28
C SER A 408 -10.93 -12.07 6.03
N GLU A 409 -10.93 -13.22 5.40
CA GLU A 409 -9.74 -13.97 4.98
C GLU A 409 -8.80 -13.14 4.10
N PHE A 410 -9.31 -12.18 3.36
CA PHE A 410 -8.50 -11.25 2.56
C PHE A 410 -7.56 -10.34 3.38
N ILE A 411 -7.73 -10.27 4.69
CA ILE A 411 -6.77 -9.58 5.58
C ILE A 411 -5.36 -10.18 5.43
N ALA A 412 -5.25 -11.50 5.19
CA ALA A 412 -3.99 -12.19 5.00
C ALA A 412 -3.18 -11.67 3.79
N THR A 413 -3.81 -11.00 2.82
CA THR A 413 -3.12 -10.40 1.66
C THR A 413 -2.13 -9.29 2.06
N SER A 414 -2.33 -8.66 3.23
CA SER A 414 -1.50 -7.54 3.68
C SER A 414 -1.11 -7.56 5.15
N PHE A 415 -1.87 -8.23 6.02
CA PHE A 415 -1.63 -8.24 7.45
C PHE A 415 -2.07 -9.58 8.10
N PRO A 416 -1.35 -10.67 7.87
CA PRO A 416 -1.77 -12.01 8.32
C PRO A 416 -1.92 -12.15 9.84
N ASN A 417 -1.20 -11.35 10.63
CA ASN A 417 -1.26 -11.39 12.09
C ASN A 417 -2.27 -10.39 12.71
N PHE A 418 -3.14 -9.78 11.91
CA PHE A 418 -4.07 -8.74 12.37
C PHE A 418 -4.94 -9.20 13.54
N THR A 419 -5.58 -10.36 13.44
CA THR A 419 -6.45 -10.90 14.50
C THR A 419 -5.68 -11.14 15.80
N LYS A 420 -4.50 -11.77 15.74
CA LYS A 420 -3.64 -11.99 16.91
C LYS A 420 -3.23 -10.67 17.58
N CYS A 421 -2.96 -9.64 16.80
CA CYS A 421 -2.64 -8.32 17.34
C CYS A 421 -3.88 -7.65 17.96
N LEU A 422 -5.10 -7.84 17.42
CA LEU A 422 -6.34 -7.38 18.08
C LEU A 422 -6.58 -8.12 19.40
N GLU A 423 -6.36 -9.43 19.44
CA GLU A 423 -6.48 -10.23 20.66
C GLU A 423 -5.50 -9.77 21.75
N SER A 424 -4.30 -9.31 21.38
CA SER A 424 -3.34 -8.73 22.33
C SER A 424 -3.82 -7.41 22.96
N LEU A 425 -4.81 -6.74 22.37
CA LEU A 425 -5.52 -5.62 22.99
C LEU A 425 -6.63 -6.06 23.98
N GLY A 426 -6.85 -7.36 24.12
CA GLY A 426 -7.95 -7.93 24.91
C GLY A 426 -9.25 -8.14 24.12
N ALA A 427 -9.21 -8.04 22.80
CA ALA A 427 -10.35 -8.34 21.94
C ALA A 427 -10.65 -9.84 21.92
N VAL A 428 -11.93 -10.20 21.80
CA VAL A 428 -12.37 -11.56 21.48
C VAL A 428 -12.71 -11.59 20.00
N VAL A 429 -11.95 -12.37 19.25
CA VAL A 429 -12.11 -12.54 17.80
C VAL A 429 -12.39 -14.01 17.51
N ASN A 430 -13.53 -14.30 16.87
CA ASN A 430 -13.91 -15.64 16.40
C ASN A 430 -13.93 -15.64 14.86
N GLU A 431 -13.34 -16.64 14.23
CA GLU A 431 -13.33 -16.82 12.77
C GLU A 431 -14.67 -17.29 12.21
#